data_a2634a47309f0d99ae8936910fbc3ced
#
_entry.id   a2634a47309f0d99ae8936910fbc3ced
#
_cell.length_a   1.000
_cell.length_b   1.000
_cell.length_c   1.000
_cell.angle_alpha   90.00
_cell.angle_beta   90.00
_cell.angle_gamma   90.00
#
_symmetry.space_group_name_H-M   'P 1'
#
loop_
_entity.id
_entity.type
_entity.pdbx_description
1 polymer ?
#
loop_
_entity_poly.entity_id
_entity_poly.type
_entity_poly.pdbx_seq_one_letter_code
_entity_poly.pdbx_strand_id
1 'polypeptide(L)'
;MKNLRTGVIGVGHMGVNHARIYSELGTLAAVHDSNPETAVAIAKKFHVKAASSLEEFAGLVDAATICTPTVTHHELAAFLLERGKHLLVEKPIADTPAHAREMAALAAAKGCVLQVGHVERFNPVLHALESQLHNPRFLEVTRLSPYPNRSTDIGVVLDLMIHDIEIILHLVRSPITTIDPVGISVLGRGEDIANVRFRFENGCVANLTASRISQDRVRKIRVFQENAYLSLDYKNQSGYLLRLARDDEQASSGIGKLIGLAIDSKIVTDFSGRLIVREPVEIEKGEPLKIEIESFVQCAREGLKPRVTGLAAAAALDIALEITRRIEGADPRKQTV
;
A
#
# COMPACT_ATOMS: atom_id res chain seq x y z
N MET A 1 8.55 -24.70 17.93
CA MET A 1 8.84 -23.34 17.42
C MET A 1 8.56 -22.37 18.56
N LYS A 2 9.50 -21.47 18.92
CA LYS A 2 9.21 -20.43 19.92
C LYS A 2 8.01 -19.58 19.45
N ASN A 3 7.03 -19.37 20.32
CA ASN A 3 5.97 -18.43 20.04
C ASN A 3 6.57 -17.03 19.87
N LEU A 4 6.47 -16.43 18.69
CA LEU A 4 6.93 -15.08 18.41
C LEU A 4 6.11 -14.10 19.28
N ARG A 5 6.79 -13.30 20.11
CA ARG A 5 6.18 -12.26 20.92
C ARG A 5 6.21 -10.96 20.14
N THR A 6 5.03 -10.40 19.88
CA THR A 6 4.91 -9.14 19.15
C THR A 6 4.51 -8.00 20.08
N GLY A 7 4.80 -6.78 19.65
CA GLY A 7 4.36 -5.57 20.36
C GLY A 7 4.07 -4.40 19.42
N VAL A 8 3.46 -3.36 19.96
CA VAL A 8 3.13 -2.15 19.21
C VAL A 8 3.64 -0.92 19.95
N ILE A 9 4.39 -0.07 19.24
CA ILE A 9 4.79 1.27 19.70
C ILE A 9 3.92 2.30 18.99
N GLY A 10 3.27 3.17 19.78
CA GLY A 10 2.26 4.11 19.30
C GLY A 10 0.92 3.41 19.12
N VAL A 11 0.09 3.42 20.19
CA VAL A 11 -1.24 2.76 20.18
C VAL A 11 -2.39 3.75 19.98
N GLY A 12 -2.16 4.74 19.10
CA GLY A 12 -3.18 5.63 18.56
C GLY A 12 -4.10 4.92 17.55
N HIS A 13 -4.65 5.70 16.61
CA HIS A 13 -5.67 5.21 15.66
C HIS A 13 -5.24 3.96 14.85
N MET A 14 -4.02 3.95 14.32
CA MET A 14 -3.52 2.77 13.57
C MET A 14 -3.01 1.69 14.51
N GLY A 15 -2.21 2.03 15.49
CA GLY A 15 -1.59 1.06 16.38
C GLY A 15 -2.58 0.21 17.17
N VAL A 16 -3.76 0.75 17.55
CA VAL A 16 -4.80 -0.06 18.20
C VAL A 16 -5.34 -1.18 17.29
N ASN A 17 -5.38 -0.96 15.96
CA ASN A 17 -5.78 -2.00 15.01
C ASN A 17 -4.69 -3.06 14.87
N HIS A 18 -3.40 -2.67 14.85
CA HIS A 18 -2.29 -3.62 14.88
C HIS A 18 -2.31 -4.45 16.17
N ALA A 19 -2.50 -3.82 17.35
CA ALA A 19 -2.61 -4.52 18.62
C ALA A 19 -3.80 -5.52 18.62
N ARG A 20 -4.95 -5.14 18.06
CA ARG A 20 -6.11 -6.05 17.89
C ARG A 20 -5.72 -7.29 17.10
N ILE A 21 -5.11 -7.12 15.96
CA ILE A 21 -4.76 -8.25 15.09
C ILE A 21 -3.69 -9.15 15.74
N TYR A 22 -2.65 -8.58 16.35
CA TYR A 22 -1.67 -9.37 17.11
C TYR A 22 -2.31 -10.13 18.29
N SER A 23 -3.30 -9.52 18.95
CA SER A 23 -4.07 -10.19 20.00
C SER A 23 -4.91 -11.34 19.43
N GLU A 24 -5.58 -11.17 18.30
CA GLU A 24 -6.32 -12.23 17.59
C GLU A 24 -5.39 -13.39 17.17
N LEU A 25 -4.15 -13.09 16.78
CA LEU A 25 -3.13 -14.07 16.43
C LEU A 25 -2.48 -14.74 17.67
N GLY A 26 -2.80 -14.30 18.88
CA GLY A 26 -2.23 -14.80 20.11
C GLY A 26 -0.74 -14.49 20.28
N THR A 27 -0.24 -13.43 19.65
CA THR A 27 1.19 -13.07 19.66
C THR A 27 1.48 -11.77 20.43
N LEU A 28 0.49 -10.93 20.71
CA LEU A 28 0.67 -9.66 21.40
C LEU A 28 1.18 -9.88 22.82
N ALA A 29 2.34 -9.30 23.16
CA ALA A 29 2.98 -9.39 24.47
C ALA A 29 3.03 -8.05 25.18
N ALA A 30 3.23 -6.94 24.46
CA ALA A 30 3.38 -5.62 25.04
C ALA A 30 2.91 -4.50 24.09
N VAL A 31 2.56 -3.38 24.70
CA VAL A 31 2.34 -2.10 24.01
C VAL A 31 3.13 -1.00 24.70
N HIS A 32 3.52 0.03 23.93
CA HIS A 32 4.18 1.22 24.43
C HIS A 32 3.61 2.46 23.71
N ASP A 33 3.46 3.54 24.43
CA ASP A 33 3.05 4.85 23.90
C ASP A 33 3.72 5.96 24.72
N SER A 34 4.01 7.09 24.09
CA SER A 34 4.54 8.27 24.76
C SER A 34 3.55 8.85 25.79
N ASN A 35 2.25 8.58 25.61
CA ASN A 35 1.22 8.84 26.62
C ASN A 35 0.99 7.54 27.45
N PRO A 36 1.44 7.50 28.72
CA PRO A 36 1.31 6.32 29.57
C PRO A 36 -0.15 5.89 29.81
N GLU A 37 -1.07 6.84 29.88
CA GLU A 37 -2.50 6.54 30.09
C GLU A 37 -3.07 5.77 28.89
N THR A 38 -2.71 6.18 27.67
CA THR A 38 -3.10 5.48 26.44
C THR A 38 -2.53 4.07 26.43
N ALA A 39 -1.24 3.91 26.75
CA ALA A 39 -0.59 2.60 26.81
C ALA A 39 -1.28 1.68 27.81
N VAL A 40 -1.57 2.16 29.03
CA VAL A 40 -2.25 1.39 30.08
C VAL A 40 -3.67 1.00 29.66
N ALA A 41 -4.44 1.92 29.06
CA ALA A 41 -5.80 1.64 28.63
C ALA A 41 -5.83 0.53 27.55
N ILE A 42 -4.93 0.59 26.58
CA ILE A 42 -4.84 -0.42 25.50
C ILE A 42 -4.29 -1.75 26.03
N ALA A 43 -3.29 -1.72 26.90
CA ALA A 43 -2.76 -2.92 27.55
C ALA A 43 -3.84 -3.65 28.36
N LYS A 44 -4.67 -2.92 29.12
CA LYS A 44 -5.81 -3.47 29.84
C LYS A 44 -6.85 -4.09 28.89
N LYS A 45 -7.15 -3.42 27.78
CA LYS A 45 -8.11 -3.90 26.76
C LYS A 45 -7.71 -5.25 26.17
N PHE A 46 -6.42 -5.45 25.93
CA PHE A 46 -5.91 -6.68 25.30
C PHE A 46 -5.23 -7.65 26.29
N HIS A 47 -5.26 -7.36 27.59
CA HIS A 47 -4.68 -8.18 28.66
C HIS A 47 -3.17 -8.44 28.49
N VAL A 48 -2.41 -7.40 28.11
CA VAL A 48 -0.97 -7.44 27.88
C VAL A 48 -0.23 -6.41 28.74
N LYS A 49 1.10 -6.39 28.64
CA LYS A 49 1.94 -5.45 29.38
C LYS A 49 1.93 -4.06 28.71
N ALA A 50 1.73 -3.00 29.50
CA ALA A 50 2.10 -1.64 29.13
C ALA A 50 3.56 -1.43 29.55
N ALA A 51 4.45 -1.32 28.57
CA ALA A 51 5.86 -1.04 28.85
C ALA A 51 6.07 0.45 29.14
N SER A 52 6.78 0.74 30.22
CA SER A 52 7.04 2.10 30.70
C SER A 52 8.21 2.79 29.98
N SER A 53 9.09 2.00 29.33
CA SER A 53 10.20 2.49 28.54
C SER A 53 10.43 1.63 27.28
N LEU A 54 11.21 2.16 26.35
CA LEU A 54 11.61 1.40 25.14
C LEU A 54 12.49 0.20 25.48
N GLU A 55 13.33 0.30 26.52
CA GLU A 55 14.17 -0.81 27.01
C GLU A 55 13.30 -1.94 27.55
N GLU A 56 12.33 -1.61 28.40
CA GLU A 56 11.36 -2.59 28.91
C GLU A 56 10.61 -3.24 27.76
N PHE A 57 10.09 -2.43 26.81
CA PHE A 57 9.37 -2.92 25.65
C PHE A 57 10.22 -3.89 24.81
N ALA A 58 11.47 -3.52 24.49
CA ALA A 58 12.37 -4.35 23.73
C ALA A 58 12.70 -5.70 24.42
N GLY A 59 12.71 -5.74 25.75
CA GLY A 59 12.86 -6.98 26.51
C GLY A 59 11.66 -7.94 26.43
N LEU A 60 10.48 -7.42 26.16
CA LEU A 60 9.22 -8.17 26.15
C LEU A 60 8.87 -8.77 24.78
N VAL A 61 9.46 -8.25 23.68
CA VAL A 61 9.07 -8.62 22.32
C VAL A 61 10.23 -9.19 21.49
N ASP A 62 9.89 -9.94 20.45
CA ASP A 62 10.82 -10.44 19.44
C ASP A 62 10.62 -9.68 18.12
N ALA A 63 9.40 -9.17 17.89
CA ALA A 63 9.05 -8.35 16.74
C ALA A 63 8.10 -7.21 17.17
N ALA A 64 8.12 -6.10 16.47
CA ALA A 64 7.32 -4.93 16.81
C ALA A 64 6.74 -4.22 15.60
N THR A 65 5.57 -3.59 15.76
CA THR A 65 5.09 -2.56 14.84
C THR A 65 5.34 -1.18 15.41
N ILE A 66 5.82 -0.26 14.57
CA ILE A 66 5.96 1.17 14.88
C ILE A 66 4.84 1.93 14.17
N CYS A 67 3.91 2.51 14.95
CA CYS A 67 2.75 3.29 14.49
C CYS A 67 2.75 4.71 15.06
N THR A 68 3.91 5.28 15.27
CA THR A 68 4.14 6.62 15.80
C THR A 68 4.14 7.67 14.68
N PRO A 69 4.28 8.98 14.96
CA PRO A 69 4.55 9.97 13.93
C PRO A 69 5.82 9.67 13.13
N THR A 70 5.78 9.89 11.82
CA THR A 70 6.86 9.52 10.87
C THR A 70 8.26 10.00 11.29
N VAL A 71 8.35 11.19 11.88
CA VAL A 71 9.61 11.79 12.33
C VAL A 71 10.34 10.98 13.41
N THR A 72 9.64 10.08 14.10
CA THR A 72 10.21 9.20 15.14
C THR A 72 10.55 7.81 14.63
N HIS A 73 10.17 7.45 13.41
CA HIS A 73 10.32 6.10 12.88
C HIS A 73 11.78 5.65 12.83
N HIS A 74 12.67 6.51 12.32
CA HIS A 74 14.09 6.20 12.17
C HIS A 74 14.76 5.87 13.51
N GLU A 75 14.60 6.75 14.51
CA GLU A 75 15.20 6.56 15.84
C GLU A 75 14.69 5.29 16.53
N LEU A 76 13.37 5.08 16.54
CA LEU A 76 12.75 3.91 17.15
C LEU A 76 13.15 2.61 16.42
N ALA A 77 13.21 2.66 15.08
CA ALA A 77 13.62 1.50 14.30
C ALA A 77 15.09 1.16 14.54
N ALA A 78 15.99 2.15 14.54
CA ALA A 78 17.40 1.94 14.83
C ALA A 78 17.59 1.30 16.21
N PHE A 79 16.93 1.85 17.24
CA PHE A 79 16.97 1.32 18.60
C PHE A 79 16.57 -0.17 18.68
N LEU A 80 15.49 -0.56 17.99
CA LEU A 80 14.98 -1.92 18.03
C LEU A 80 15.79 -2.88 17.13
N LEU A 81 16.19 -2.44 15.93
CA LEU A 81 17.00 -3.23 15.01
C LEU A 81 18.37 -3.58 15.61
N GLU A 82 19.00 -2.62 16.30
CA GLU A 82 20.26 -2.86 17.02
C GLU A 82 20.15 -3.97 18.05
N ARG A 83 18.95 -4.17 18.61
CA ARG A 83 18.60 -5.22 19.58
C ARG A 83 18.08 -6.51 18.93
N GLY A 84 18.20 -6.62 17.60
CA GLY A 84 17.80 -7.80 16.85
C GLY A 84 16.29 -8.02 16.76
N LYS A 85 15.47 -6.95 16.83
CA LYS A 85 14.02 -7.07 16.72
C LYS A 85 13.57 -6.93 15.27
N HIS A 86 12.66 -7.81 14.83
CA HIS A 86 11.98 -7.67 13.54
C HIS A 86 10.97 -6.54 13.58
N LEU A 87 10.83 -5.77 12.48
CA LEU A 87 9.99 -4.58 12.46
C LEU A 87 8.99 -4.57 11.31
N LEU A 88 7.77 -4.14 11.63
CA LEU A 88 6.79 -3.56 10.72
C LEU A 88 6.70 -2.06 11.04
N VAL A 89 7.02 -1.19 10.09
CA VAL A 89 6.98 0.27 10.27
C VAL A 89 5.89 0.86 9.39
N GLU A 90 5.01 1.68 9.98
CA GLU A 90 3.96 2.37 9.22
C GLU A 90 4.51 3.31 8.15
N LYS A 91 3.71 3.56 7.13
CA LYS A 91 4.05 4.50 6.07
C LYS A 91 3.85 5.98 6.52
N PRO A 92 4.64 6.90 6.00
CA PRO A 92 5.91 6.72 5.29
C PRO A 92 6.97 6.07 6.20
N ILE A 93 7.83 5.23 5.62
CA ILE A 93 8.85 4.49 6.41
C ILE A 93 9.73 5.42 7.28
N ALA A 94 10.06 6.60 6.78
CA ALA A 94 10.84 7.63 7.45
C ALA A 94 10.49 9.02 6.89
N ASP A 95 10.99 10.05 7.51
CA ASP A 95 10.89 11.45 7.07
C ASP A 95 11.78 11.77 5.86
N THR A 96 12.89 11.05 5.71
CA THR A 96 13.81 11.19 4.58
C THR A 96 14.13 9.84 3.93
N PRO A 97 14.44 9.84 2.61
CA PRO A 97 14.89 8.63 1.93
C PRO A 97 16.24 8.12 2.43
N ALA A 98 17.10 8.99 2.98
CA ALA A 98 18.36 8.61 3.59
C ALA A 98 18.09 7.75 4.84
N HIS A 99 17.26 8.22 5.77
CA HIS A 99 16.84 7.46 6.95
C HIS A 99 16.20 6.14 6.57
N ALA A 100 15.34 6.11 5.54
CA ALA A 100 14.73 4.87 5.05
C ALA A 100 15.77 3.84 4.58
N ARG A 101 16.81 4.29 3.86
CA ARG A 101 17.92 3.43 3.41
C ARG A 101 18.79 2.97 4.56
N GLU A 102 19.07 3.83 5.54
CA GLU A 102 19.80 3.47 6.76
C GLU A 102 19.08 2.38 7.55
N MET A 103 17.76 2.52 7.75
CA MET A 103 16.93 1.50 8.40
C MET A 103 16.99 0.16 7.65
N ALA A 104 16.91 0.19 6.32
CA ALA A 104 16.98 -1.02 5.50
C ALA A 104 18.37 -1.69 5.58
N ALA A 105 19.44 -0.90 5.56
CA ALA A 105 20.80 -1.39 5.70
C ALA A 105 21.06 -1.99 7.09
N LEU A 106 20.59 -1.33 8.15
CA LEU A 106 20.73 -1.81 9.52
C LEU A 106 19.93 -3.12 9.73
N ALA A 107 18.69 -3.21 9.21
CA ALA A 107 17.92 -4.44 9.27
C ALA A 107 18.65 -5.60 8.61
N ALA A 108 19.22 -5.37 7.40
CA ALA A 108 20.00 -6.38 6.70
C ALA A 108 21.24 -6.79 7.49
N ALA A 109 21.99 -5.83 8.05
CA ALA A 109 23.20 -6.10 8.85
C ALA A 109 22.89 -6.91 10.13
N LYS A 110 21.70 -6.73 10.72
CA LYS A 110 21.27 -7.45 11.94
C LYS A 110 20.50 -8.74 11.66
N GLY A 111 20.27 -9.09 10.38
CA GLY A 111 19.45 -10.25 10.01
C GLY A 111 17.98 -10.10 10.42
N CYS A 112 17.50 -8.86 10.54
CA CYS A 112 16.14 -8.57 10.93
C CYS A 112 15.22 -8.38 9.71
N VAL A 113 13.98 -8.81 9.84
CA VAL A 113 12.93 -8.47 8.87
C VAL A 113 12.52 -7.00 9.11
N LEU A 114 12.51 -6.22 8.04
CA LEU A 114 11.93 -4.87 7.99
C LEU A 114 10.87 -4.82 6.91
N GLN A 115 9.60 -4.87 7.32
CA GLN A 115 8.42 -4.68 6.47
C GLN A 115 7.88 -3.26 6.64
N VAL A 116 7.28 -2.70 5.60
CA VAL A 116 6.69 -1.36 5.66
C VAL A 116 5.20 -1.43 5.39
N GLY A 117 4.43 -0.64 6.14
CA GLY A 117 2.96 -0.61 6.20
C GLY A 117 2.28 -0.02 4.96
N HIS A 118 2.66 -0.49 3.77
CA HIS A 118 1.88 -0.22 2.56
C HIS A 118 0.75 -1.23 2.43
N VAL A 119 -0.26 -1.09 3.28
CA VAL A 119 -1.37 -2.03 3.47
C VAL A 119 -2.08 -2.43 2.18
N GLU A 120 -2.15 -1.54 1.18
CA GLU A 120 -2.79 -1.84 -0.10
C GLU A 120 -2.05 -2.91 -0.92
N ARG A 121 -0.76 -3.17 -0.64
CA ARG A 121 0.01 -4.31 -1.22
C ARG A 121 -0.52 -5.67 -0.75
N PHE A 122 -1.28 -5.69 0.32
CA PHE A 122 -1.89 -6.88 0.90
C PHE A 122 -3.40 -6.96 0.60
N ASN A 123 -3.91 -6.02 -0.20
CA ASN A 123 -5.28 -6.08 -0.64
C ASN A 123 -5.47 -7.25 -1.60
N PRO A 124 -6.48 -8.14 -1.39
CA PRO A 124 -6.73 -9.28 -2.26
C PRO A 124 -6.88 -8.93 -3.74
N VAL A 125 -7.36 -7.74 -4.05
CA VAL A 125 -7.45 -7.20 -5.41
C VAL A 125 -6.11 -7.20 -6.12
N LEU A 126 -5.03 -6.82 -5.41
CA LEU A 126 -3.70 -6.75 -6.00
C LEU A 126 -3.15 -8.15 -6.31
N HIS A 127 -3.40 -9.11 -5.43
CA HIS A 127 -3.01 -10.50 -5.69
C HIS A 127 -3.71 -11.07 -6.94
N ALA A 128 -5.02 -10.80 -7.08
CA ALA A 128 -5.77 -11.18 -8.27
C ALA A 128 -5.26 -10.46 -9.53
N LEU A 129 -4.87 -9.18 -9.43
CA LEU A 129 -4.25 -8.44 -10.52
C LEU A 129 -2.91 -9.05 -10.95
N GLU A 130 -2.03 -9.35 -9.99
CA GLU A 130 -0.69 -9.91 -10.24
C GLU A 130 -0.75 -11.21 -11.05
N SER A 131 -1.75 -12.07 -10.79
CA SER A 131 -1.95 -13.33 -11.52
C SER A 131 -2.37 -13.14 -12.97
N GLN A 132 -2.96 -12.00 -13.33
CA GLN A 132 -3.46 -11.66 -14.67
C GLN A 132 -2.55 -10.68 -15.43
N LEU A 133 -1.50 -10.17 -14.76
CA LEU A 133 -0.68 -9.10 -15.32
C LEU A 133 0.40 -9.66 -16.26
N HIS A 134 0.36 -9.21 -17.52
CA HIS A 134 1.33 -9.57 -18.55
C HIS A 134 1.76 -8.31 -19.32
N ASN A 135 2.97 -7.80 -19.04
CA ASN A 135 3.56 -6.67 -19.76
C ASN A 135 2.60 -5.45 -19.89
N PRO A 136 2.23 -4.79 -18.79
CA PRO A 136 1.29 -3.67 -18.80
C PRO A 136 1.83 -2.52 -19.66
N ARG A 137 0.95 -1.94 -20.49
CA ARG A 137 1.28 -0.81 -21.39
C ARG A 137 0.80 0.53 -20.83
N PHE A 138 -0.34 0.50 -20.14
CA PHE A 138 -0.91 1.68 -19.51
C PHE A 138 -1.61 1.30 -18.22
N LEU A 139 -1.37 2.08 -17.16
CA LEU A 139 -2.06 1.96 -15.88
C LEU A 139 -2.72 3.29 -15.52
N GLU A 140 -3.90 3.21 -14.95
CA GLU A 140 -4.63 4.35 -14.41
C GLU A 140 -5.07 4.04 -12.99
N VAL A 141 -4.66 4.87 -12.03
CA VAL A 141 -5.01 4.72 -10.62
C VAL A 141 -5.75 5.96 -10.14
N THR A 142 -6.87 5.73 -9.46
CA THR A 142 -7.69 6.79 -8.89
C THR A 142 -7.96 6.51 -7.42
N ARG A 143 -7.51 7.43 -6.56
CA ARG A 143 -7.72 7.38 -5.10
C ARG A 143 -8.35 8.68 -4.63
N LEU A 144 -9.64 8.61 -4.31
CA LEU A 144 -10.40 9.76 -3.81
C LEU A 144 -10.85 9.48 -2.38
N SER A 145 -10.77 10.49 -1.52
CA SER A 145 -11.21 10.43 -0.12
C SER A 145 -11.87 11.74 0.29
N PRO A 146 -12.84 11.72 1.19
CA PRO A 146 -13.28 12.92 1.90
C PRO A 146 -12.15 13.55 2.69
N TYR A 147 -12.28 14.86 2.96
CA TYR A 147 -11.28 15.61 3.72
C TYR A 147 -11.07 14.97 5.12
N PRO A 148 -9.85 14.58 5.47
CA PRO A 148 -9.58 13.95 6.75
C PRO A 148 -9.46 14.99 7.86
N ASN A 149 -9.86 14.61 9.09
CA ASN A 149 -9.60 15.42 10.28
C ASN A 149 -8.17 15.22 10.86
N ARG A 150 -7.27 14.61 10.06
CA ARG A 150 -5.89 14.25 10.46
C ARG A 150 -4.95 14.37 9.27
N SER A 151 -3.64 14.39 9.53
CA SER A 151 -2.59 14.47 8.48
C SER A 151 -2.79 15.66 7.55
N THR A 152 -3.26 16.79 8.10
CA THR A 152 -3.50 18.03 7.34
C THR A 152 -2.22 18.85 7.18
N ASP A 153 -1.15 18.45 7.83
CA ASP A 153 0.20 19.00 7.80
C ASP A 153 1.00 18.56 6.56
N ILE A 154 0.64 17.41 5.96
CA ILE A 154 1.26 16.88 4.75
C ILE A 154 0.30 16.91 3.56
N GLY A 155 0.84 16.89 2.33
CA GLY A 155 0.06 16.83 1.10
C GLY A 155 -0.51 15.45 0.79
N VAL A 156 -1.45 15.40 -0.16
CA VAL A 156 -2.12 14.16 -0.58
C VAL A 156 -1.16 13.14 -1.21
N VAL A 157 -0.03 13.59 -1.73
CA VAL A 157 0.98 12.71 -2.32
C VAL A 157 1.59 11.80 -1.26
N LEU A 158 2.05 12.36 -0.15
CA LEU A 158 2.64 11.61 0.96
C LEU A 158 1.59 10.87 1.81
N ASP A 159 0.35 11.39 1.88
CA ASP A 159 -0.69 10.72 2.67
C ASP A 159 -1.36 9.57 1.92
N LEU A 160 -1.77 9.79 0.67
CA LEU A 160 -2.59 8.85 -0.11
C LEU A 160 -1.85 8.26 -1.30
N MET A 161 -1.24 9.09 -2.17
CA MET A 161 -0.66 8.64 -3.43
C MET A 161 0.55 7.72 -3.26
N ILE A 162 1.28 7.83 -2.16
CA ILE A 162 2.46 7.01 -1.87
C ILE A 162 2.17 5.49 -1.92
N HIS A 163 0.96 5.07 -1.55
CA HIS A 163 0.53 3.67 -1.69
C HIS A 163 0.45 3.25 -3.16
N ASP A 164 -0.10 4.13 -3.99
CA ASP A 164 -0.27 3.86 -5.42
C ASP A 164 1.07 3.93 -6.16
N ILE A 165 1.97 4.82 -5.74
CA ILE A 165 3.35 4.88 -6.24
C ILE A 165 4.05 3.54 -5.98
N GLU A 166 3.99 3.02 -4.75
CA GLU A 166 4.60 1.74 -4.39
C GLU A 166 4.04 0.58 -5.22
N ILE A 167 2.71 0.54 -5.41
CA ILE A 167 2.04 -0.46 -6.24
C ILE A 167 2.51 -0.37 -7.70
N ILE A 168 2.57 0.83 -8.28
CA ILE A 168 2.98 1.01 -9.68
C ILE A 168 4.44 0.59 -9.87
N LEU A 169 5.35 0.97 -8.96
CA LEU A 169 6.75 0.53 -9.01
C LEU A 169 6.86 -1.00 -8.97
N HIS A 170 6.05 -1.65 -8.15
CA HIS A 170 6.00 -3.10 -8.05
C HIS A 170 5.45 -3.79 -9.30
N LEU A 171 4.41 -3.23 -9.93
CA LEU A 171 3.75 -3.85 -11.09
C LEU A 171 4.55 -3.66 -12.38
N VAL A 172 5.12 -2.46 -12.59
CA VAL A 172 5.78 -2.11 -13.86
C VAL A 172 7.22 -2.63 -13.91
N ARG A 173 7.95 -2.64 -12.79
CA ARG A 173 9.32 -3.17 -12.65
C ARG A 173 10.30 -2.64 -13.70
N SER A 174 10.20 -1.36 -14.02
CA SER A 174 11.07 -0.67 -14.99
C SER A 174 11.42 0.70 -14.42
N PRO A 175 12.61 1.27 -14.74
CA PRO A 175 12.97 2.62 -14.33
C PRO A 175 11.98 3.66 -14.87
N ILE A 176 11.69 4.68 -14.04
CA ILE A 176 10.92 5.85 -14.47
C ILE A 176 11.84 6.79 -15.26
N THR A 177 11.44 7.18 -16.46
CA THR A 177 12.16 8.15 -17.31
C THR A 177 11.58 9.56 -17.20
N THR A 178 10.29 9.68 -16.88
CA THR A 178 9.62 10.99 -16.76
C THR A 178 8.61 10.96 -15.63
N ILE A 179 8.60 12.04 -14.82
CA ILE A 179 7.61 12.33 -13.80
C ILE A 179 7.02 13.70 -14.16
N ASP A 180 5.73 13.74 -14.46
CA ASP A 180 4.99 14.96 -14.82
C ASP A 180 3.82 15.17 -13.84
N PRO A 181 4.04 15.91 -12.74
CA PRO A 181 3.05 16.10 -11.70
C PRO A 181 2.33 17.44 -11.82
N VAL A 182 1.04 17.42 -11.46
CA VAL A 182 0.23 18.61 -11.18
C VAL A 182 -0.42 18.43 -9.82
N GLY A 183 -0.41 19.47 -8.99
CA GLY A 183 -1.06 19.46 -7.68
C GLY A 183 -1.61 20.84 -7.31
N ILE A 184 -2.70 20.84 -6.54
CA ILE A 184 -3.38 22.06 -6.12
C ILE A 184 -3.75 21.96 -4.65
N SER A 185 -3.42 23.01 -3.89
CA SER A 185 -3.89 23.21 -2.51
C SER A 185 -5.17 24.03 -2.55
N VAL A 186 -6.25 23.45 -2.03
CA VAL A 186 -7.59 24.09 -1.99
C VAL A 186 -7.95 24.49 -0.56
N LEU A 187 -7.77 23.60 0.42
CA LEU A 187 -8.15 23.78 1.82
C LEU A 187 -6.96 23.78 2.77
N GLY A 188 -5.90 23.03 2.45
CA GLY A 188 -4.74 22.83 3.30
C GLY A 188 -3.52 23.65 2.87
N ARG A 189 -2.39 23.44 3.59
CA ARG A 189 -1.07 24.00 3.22
C ARG A 189 -0.36 23.19 2.14
N GLY A 190 -0.55 21.88 2.13
CA GLY A 190 -0.08 20.97 1.07
C GLY A 190 -1.12 20.77 -0.02
N GLU A 191 -0.77 20.07 -1.08
CA GLU A 191 -1.69 19.74 -2.16
C GLU A 191 -2.84 18.84 -1.66
N ASP A 192 -4.08 19.21 -1.98
CA ASP A 192 -5.30 18.46 -1.65
C ASP A 192 -5.73 17.53 -2.78
N ILE A 193 -5.29 17.85 -4.00
CA ILE A 193 -5.40 16.99 -5.17
C ILE A 193 -4.06 16.99 -5.91
N ALA A 194 -3.65 15.82 -6.38
CA ALA A 194 -2.50 15.65 -7.25
C ALA A 194 -2.82 14.67 -8.38
N ASN A 195 -2.32 14.96 -9.57
CA ASN A 195 -2.28 14.06 -10.71
C ASN A 195 -0.83 13.94 -11.17
N VAL A 196 -0.38 12.71 -11.45
CA VAL A 196 0.99 12.45 -11.88
C VAL A 196 0.98 11.49 -13.05
N ARG A 197 1.75 11.82 -14.09
CA ARG A 197 2.03 10.93 -15.21
C ARG A 197 3.45 10.43 -15.14
N PHE A 198 3.61 9.11 -15.09
CA PHE A 198 4.91 8.43 -15.22
C PHE A 198 5.09 7.88 -16.63
N ARG A 199 6.33 7.94 -17.14
CA ARG A 199 6.78 7.15 -18.28
C ARG A 199 7.92 6.25 -17.82
N PHE A 200 7.95 5.02 -18.33
CA PHE A 200 8.94 4.01 -17.97
C PHE A 200 9.79 3.64 -19.17
N GLU A 201 11.02 3.15 -18.94
CA GLU A 201 11.93 2.72 -20.00
C GLU A 201 11.34 1.62 -20.89
N ASN A 202 10.56 0.71 -20.32
CA ASN A 202 9.87 -0.36 -21.08
C ASN A 202 8.68 0.17 -21.93
N GLY A 203 8.47 1.48 -22.00
CA GLY A 203 7.40 2.13 -22.74
C GLY A 203 6.04 2.14 -22.03
N CYS A 204 5.94 1.56 -20.84
CA CYS A 204 4.73 1.66 -20.02
C CYS A 204 4.47 3.11 -19.58
N VAL A 205 3.20 3.48 -19.44
CA VAL A 205 2.78 4.78 -18.90
C VAL A 205 1.83 4.54 -17.73
N ALA A 206 1.95 5.30 -16.65
CA ALA A 206 0.99 5.27 -15.55
C ALA A 206 0.49 6.68 -15.21
N ASN A 207 -0.83 6.81 -15.04
CA ASN A 207 -1.48 8.02 -14.54
C ASN A 207 -2.04 7.74 -13.15
N LEU A 208 -1.66 8.56 -12.17
CA LEU A 208 -2.13 8.46 -10.79
C LEU A 208 -2.88 9.75 -10.43
N THR A 209 -4.07 9.61 -9.88
CA THR A 209 -4.85 10.73 -9.32
C THR A 209 -5.17 10.44 -7.87
N ALA A 210 -4.77 11.32 -6.97
CA ALA A 210 -5.15 11.27 -5.57
C ALA A 210 -5.82 12.59 -5.14
N SER A 211 -6.92 12.50 -4.41
CA SER A 211 -7.61 13.66 -3.83
C SER A 211 -8.14 13.34 -2.44
N ARG A 212 -7.99 14.30 -1.52
CA ARG A 212 -8.57 14.25 -0.17
C ARG A 212 -9.74 15.22 0.04
N ILE A 213 -10.25 15.81 -1.06
CA ILE A 213 -11.37 16.77 -1.04
C ILE A 213 -12.55 16.30 -1.91
N SER A 214 -12.74 14.98 -1.99
CA SER A 214 -13.85 14.37 -2.72
C SER A 214 -14.99 14.01 -1.75
N GLN A 215 -16.24 14.02 -2.24
CA GLN A 215 -17.37 13.48 -1.48
C GLN A 215 -17.36 11.96 -1.45
N ASP A 216 -16.89 11.35 -2.53
CA ASP A 216 -16.84 9.89 -2.68
C ASP A 216 -15.50 9.31 -2.25
N ARG A 217 -15.55 8.07 -1.76
CA ARG A 217 -14.36 7.23 -1.55
C ARG A 217 -14.19 6.31 -2.74
N VAL A 218 -13.18 6.57 -3.56
CA VAL A 218 -12.82 5.76 -4.72
C VAL A 218 -11.41 5.21 -4.54
N ARG A 219 -11.22 3.92 -4.82
CA ARG A 219 -9.90 3.28 -4.87
C ARG A 219 -9.90 2.28 -6.01
N LYS A 220 -9.48 2.71 -7.19
CA LYS A 220 -9.57 1.91 -8.42
C LYS A 220 -8.25 1.88 -9.16
N ILE A 221 -7.96 0.74 -9.77
CA ILE A 221 -6.89 0.58 -10.74
C ILE A 221 -7.43 0.00 -12.02
N ARG A 222 -6.98 0.56 -13.15
CA ARG A 222 -7.23 0.05 -14.48
C ARG A 222 -5.90 -0.28 -15.13
N VAL A 223 -5.81 -1.44 -15.75
CA VAL A 223 -4.60 -1.89 -16.43
C VAL A 223 -4.95 -2.27 -17.85
N PHE A 224 -4.20 -1.68 -18.77
CA PHE A 224 -4.29 -1.97 -20.20
C PHE A 224 -3.02 -2.71 -20.62
N GLN A 225 -3.19 -3.88 -21.11
CA GLN A 225 -2.13 -4.74 -21.64
C GLN A 225 -2.53 -5.32 -22.99
N GLU A 226 -1.64 -6.04 -23.64
CA GLU A 226 -1.96 -6.64 -24.91
C GLU A 226 -3.13 -7.63 -24.76
N ASN A 227 -4.17 -7.44 -25.59
CA ASN A 227 -5.39 -8.26 -25.65
C ASN A 227 -6.23 -8.32 -24.36
N ALA A 228 -5.95 -7.46 -23.36
CA ALA A 228 -6.69 -7.46 -22.10
C ALA A 228 -6.77 -6.08 -21.43
N TYR A 229 -7.91 -5.84 -20.80
CA TYR A 229 -8.17 -4.68 -19.95
C TYR A 229 -8.72 -5.16 -18.62
N LEU A 230 -8.09 -4.78 -17.53
CA LEU A 230 -8.54 -5.05 -16.17
C LEU A 230 -9.06 -3.77 -15.51
N SER A 231 -10.19 -3.88 -14.81
CA SER A 231 -10.73 -2.80 -13.98
C SER A 231 -11.07 -3.34 -12.60
N LEU A 232 -10.36 -2.86 -11.59
CA LEU A 232 -10.42 -3.39 -10.23
C LEU A 232 -10.73 -2.29 -9.22
N ASP A 233 -11.52 -2.63 -8.21
CA ASP A 233 -11.94 -1.76 -7.12
C ASP A 233 -11.42 -2.32 -5.79
N TYR A 234 -10.42 -1.66 -5.20
CA TYR A 234 -9.80 -2.05 -3.93
C TYR A 234 -10.76 -1.96 -2.74
N LYS A 235 -11.70 -0.97 -2.77
CA LYS A 235 -12.65 -0.76 -1.68
C LYS A 235 -13.69 -1.88 -1.61
N ASN A 236 -14.22 -2.27 -2.78
CA ASN A 236 -15.27 -3.28 -2.88
C ASN A 236 -14.69 -4.70 -3.05
N GLN A 237 -13.38 -4.80 -3.23
CA GLN A 237 -12.67 -6.04 -3.56
C GLN A 237 -13.38 -6.80 -4.68
N SER A 238 -13.46 -6.14 -5.82
CA SER A 238 -14.16 -6.64 -7.00
C SER A 238 -13.53 -6.11 -8.27
N GLY A 239 -13.81 -6.74 -9.38
CA GLY A 239 -13.33 -6.28 -10.66
C GLY A 239 -13.71 -7.18 -11.81
N TYR A 240 -13.29 -6.78 -13.00
CA TYR A 240 -13.51 -7.54 -14.22
C TYR A 240 -12.34 -7.39 -15.18
N LEU A 241 -12.22 -8.39 -16.03
CA LEU A 241 -11.34 -8.46 -17.17
C LEU A 241 -12.16 -8.36 -18.44
N LEU A 242 -11.76 -7.50 -19.38
CA LEU A 242 -12.20 -7.53 -20.77
C LEU A 242 -11.07 -8.11 -21.62
N ARG A 243 -11.36 -9.10 -22.42
CA ARG A 243 -10.41 -9.72 -23.36
C ARG A 243 -11.08 -10.12 -24.68
N LEU A 244 -10.27 -10.33 -25.68
CA LEU A 244 -10.75 -10.99 -26.89
C LEU A 244 -11.12 -12.45 -26.58
N ALA A 245 -12.18 -12.93 -27.22
CA ALA A 245 -12.55 -14.34 -27.17
C ALA A 245 -11.40 -15.22 -27.69
N ARG A 246 -11.22 -16.37 -27.09
CA ARG A 246 -10.32 -17.41 -27.61
C ARG A 246 -10.90 -18.05 -28.87
N ASP A 247 -10.08 -18.75 -29.64
CA ASP A 247 -10.52 -19.34 -30.93
C ASP A 247 -11.65 -20.37 -30.75
N ASP A 248 -11.65 -21.13 -29.64
CA ASP A 248 -12.70 -22.09 -29.29
C ASP A 248 -14.02 -21.40 -28.87
N GLU A 249 -13.93 -20.27 -28.17
CA GLU A 249 -15.07 -19.42 -27.80
C GLU A 249 -15.65 -18.73 -29.05
N GLN A 250 -14.80 -18.27 -29.96
CA GLN A 250 -15.15 -17.65 -31.24
C GLN A 250 -15.87 -18.65 -32.16
N ALA A 251 -15.32 -19.86 -32.35
CA ALA A 251 -15.89 -20.92 -33.18
C ALA A 251 -17.24 -21.45 -32.65
N SER A 252 -17.46 -21.27 -31.36
CA SER A 252 -18.69 -21.68 -30.68
C SER A 252 -19.87 -20.73 -30.87
N SER A 253 -19.72 -19.63 -31.61
CA SER A 253 -20.69 -18.53 -31.77
C SER A 253 -21.85 -18.83 -32.74
N GLY A 254 -22.26 -20.10 -32.91
CA GLY A 254 -23.56 -20.42 -33.50
C GLY A 254 -24.70 -19.90 -32.61
N ILE A 255 -25.80 -19.44 -33.22
CA ILE A 255 -26.93 -18.72 -32.62
C ILE A 255 -27.42 -19.32 -31.29
N GLY A 256 -27.31 -20.63 -31.08
CA GLY A 256 -27.71 -21.31 -29.82
C GLY A 256 -26.79 -21.09 -28.63
N LYS A 257 -25.51 -20.76 -28.84
CA LYS A 257 -24.54 -20.47 -27.79
C LYS A 257 -24.44 -18.99 -27.48
N LEU A 258 -24.79 -18.10 -28.41
CA LEU A 258 -25.02 -16.67 -28.14
C LEU A 258 -26.07 -16.48 -27.03
N ILE A 259 -27.10 -17.30 -26.99
CA ILE A 259 -28.14 -17.28 -25.94
C ILE A 259 -27.54 -17.74 -24.59
N GLY A 260 -26.73 -18.80 -24.56
CA GLY A 260 -26.08 -19.30 -23.35
C GLY A 260 -25.02 -18.36 -22.78
N LEU A 261 -24.21 -17.74 -23.63
CA LEU A 261 -23.21 -16.74 -23.25
C LEU A 261 -23.85 -15.39 -22.86
N ALA A 262 -25.00 -15.04 -23.46
CA ALA A 262 -25.77 -13.86 -23.08
C ALA A 262 -26.46 -14.01 -21.71
N ILE A 263 -26.85 -15.24 -21.30
CA ILE A 263 -27.39 -15.52 -19.98
C ILE A 263 -26.32 -15.36 -18.89
N ASP A 264 -25.04 -15.65 -19.19
CA ASP A 264 -23.91 -15.49 -18.27
C ASP A 264 -23.28 -14.08 -18.32
N SER A 265 -23.82 -13.12 -19.09
CA SER A 265 -23.35 -11.73 -19.22
C SER A 265 -21.87 -11.58 -19.67
N LYS A 266 -21.33 -12.59 -20.37
CA LYS A 266 -19.89 -12.62 -20.71
C LYS A 266 -19.54 -11.88 -21.98
N ILE A 267 -20.43 -11.80 -22.98
CA ILE A 267 -20.19 -11.09 -24.23
C ILE A 267 -20.61 -9.63 -24.09
N VAL A 268 -19.67 -8.68 -24.31
CA VAL A 268 -19.93 -7.25 -24.26
C VAL A 268 -20.28 -6.70 -25.65
N THR A 269 -19.52 -7.10 -26.67
CA THR A 269 -19.70 -6.63 -28.04
C THR A 269 -18.87 -7.46 -29.03
N ASP A 270 -19.11 -7.24 -30.33
CA ASP A 270 -18.26 -7.71 -31.43
C ASP A 270 -17.41 -6.52 -31.91
N PHE A 271 -16.13 -6.75 -32.13
CA PHE A 271 -15.22 -5.80 -32.73
C PHE A 271 -14.46 -6.45 -33.90
N SER A 272 -14.76 -6.02 -35.13
CA SER A 272 -14.14 -6.52 -36.37
C SER A 272 -14.21 -8.06 -36.50
N GLY A 273 -15.34 -8.66 -36.15
CA GLY A 273 -15.54 -10.11 -36.21
C GLY A 273 -14.91 -10.88 -35.02
N ARG A 274 -14.42 -10.18 -34.00
CA ARG A 274 -13.90 -10.79 -32.78
C ARG A 274 -14.77 -10.41 -31.59
N LEU A 275 -15.18 -11.39 -30.81
CA LEU A 275 -16.00 -11.17 -29.62
C LEU A 275 -15.13 -10.61 -28.48
N ILE A 276 -15.66 -9.62 -27.77
CA ILE A 276 -15.09 -9.14 -26.51
C ILE A 276 -15.87 -9.78 -25.37
N VAL A 277 -15.15 -10.49 -24.53
CA VAL A 277 -15.68 -11.21 -23.37
C VAL A 277 -15.37 -10.42 -22.09
N ARG A 278 -16.37 -10.27 -21.24
CA ARG A 278 -16.20 -9.73 -19.88
C ARG A 278 -16.24 -10.88 -18.89
N GLU A 279 -15.18 -11.01 -18.10
CA GLU A 279 -15.09 -12.00 -17.03
C GLU A 279 -14.96 -11.30 -15.67
N PRO A 280 -15.70 -11.74 -14.64
CA PRO A 280 -15.44 -11.28 -13.29
C PRO A 280 -14.05 -11.77 -12.85
N VAL A 281 -13.30 -10.92 -12.16
CA VAL A 281 -12.05 -11.34 -11.50
C VAL A 281 -12.46 -11.95 -10.15
N GLU A 282 -12.14 -13.22 -9.96
CA GLU A 282 -12.37 -13.89 -8.70
C GLU A 282 -11.43 -13.35 -7.62
N ILE A 283 -11.98 -12.84 -6.53
CA ILE A 283 -11.23 -12.24 -5.43
C ILE A 283 -11.78 -12.82 -4.13
N GLU A 284 -10.94 -13.57 -3.43
CA GLU A 284 -11.22 -13.99 -2.07
C GLU A 284 -11.07 -12.79 -1.14
N LYS A 285 -12.21 -12.28 -0.64
CA LYS A 285 -12.23 -11.07 0.19
C LYS A 285 -11.52 -11.27 1.52
N GLY A 286 -10.80 -10.25 1.97
CA GLY A 286 -10.06 -10.28 3.23
C GLY A 286 -9.82 -8.90 3.80
N GLU A 287 -9.40 -8.82 5.06
CA GLU A 287 -8.97 -7.58 5.71
C GLU A 287 -7.49 -7.31 5.36
N PRO A 288 -7.15 -6.30 4.53
CA PRO A 288 -5.77 -6.09 4.07
C PRO A 288 -4.76 -5.92 5.21
N LEU A 289 -5.13 -5.20 6.29
CA LEU A 289 -4.27 -5.02 7.45
C LEU A 289 -3.98 -6.34 8.17
N LYS A 290 -4.96 -7.23 8.25
CA LYS A 290 -4.77 -8.55 8.85
C LYS A 290 -3.80 -9.39 8.02
N ILE A 291 -3.99 -9.42 6.69
CA ILE A 291 -3.10 -10.12 5.76
C ILE A 291 -1.67 -9.58 5.83
N GLU A 292 -1.51 -8.25 5.95
CA GLU A 292 -0.21 -7.60 6.13
C GLU A 292 0.50 -8.06 7.38
N ILE A 293 -0.21 -8.05 8.53
CA ILE A 293 0.35 -8.42 9.82
C ILE A 293 0.65 -9.93 9.89
N GLU A 294 -0.22 -10.78 9.35
CA GLU A 294 0.02 -12.21 9.22
C GLU A 294 1.27 -12.50 8.38
N SER A 295 1.43 -11.80 7.25
CA SER A 295 2.61 -11.89 6.41
C SER A 295 3.89 -11.46 7.15
N PHE A 296 3.83 -10.37 7.92
CA PHE A 296 4.96 -9.93 8.73
C PHE A 296 5.33 -10.96 9.80
N VAL A 297 4.35 -11.48 10.54
CA VAL A 297 4.56 -12.51 11.57
C VAL A 297 5.19 -13.76 10.96
N GLN A 298 4.74 -14.17 9.78
CA GLN A 298 5.33 -15.30 9.07
C GLN A 298 6.79 -15.01 8.68
N CYS A 299 7.04 -13.86 8.04
CA CYS A 299 8.40 -13.46 7.66
C CYS A 299 9.35 -13.42 8.87
N ALA A 300 8.88 -12.86 10.00
CA ALA A 300 9.68 -12.77 11.23
C ALA A 300 9.97 -14.14 11.85
N ARG A 301 9.05 -15.11 11.75
CA ARG A 301 9.24 -16.49 12.25
C ARG A 301 10.17 -17.32 11.40
N GLU A 302 10.12 -17.15 10.09
CA GLU A 302 10.75 -18.03 9.10
C GLU A 302 11.99 -17.38 8.45
N GLY A 303 12.29 -16.10 8.78
CA GLY A 303 13.39 -15.35 8.17
C GLY A 303 13.17 -15.06 6.67
N LEU A 304 11.90 -14.94 6.24
CA LEU A 304 11.56 -14.69 4.85
C LEU A 304 11.65 -13.21 4.50
N LYS A 305 11.87 -12.94 3.20
CA LYS A 305 11.84 -11.58 2.68
C LYS A 305 10.40 -11.05 2.66
N PRO A 306 10.11 -9.88 3.26
CA PRO A 306 8.77 -9.32 3.27
C PRO A 306 8.35 -8.82 1.87
N ARG A 307 7.04 -8.78 1.61
CA ARG A 307 6.47 -8.28 0.34
C ARG A 307 6.81 -6.82 0.09
N VAL A 308 6.78 -5.99 1.13
CA VAL A 308 7.17 -4.58 1.07
C VAL A 308 8.41 -4.38 1.92
N THR A 309 9.56 -4.36 1.26
CA THR A 309 10.86 -4.17 1.93
C THR A 309 11.12 -2.70 2.24
N GLY A 310 12.02 -2.42 3.18
CA GLY A 310 12.48 -1.05 3.47
C GLY A 310 13.01 -0.33 2.22
N LEU A 311 13.73 -1.04 1.32
CA LEU A 311 14.23 -0.45 0.07
C LEU A 311 13.11 -0.12 -0.93
N ALA A 312 12.08 -0.96 -1.03
CA ALA A 312 10.92 -0.67 -1.89
C ALA A 312 10.15 0.56 -1.39
N ALA A 313 9.95 0.65 -0.07
CA ALA A 313 9.31 1.81 0.55
C ALA A 313 10.18 3.09 0.43
N ALA A 314 11.51 2.97 0.54
CA ALA A 314 12.42 4.10 0.32
C ALA A 314 12.32 4.62 -1.12
N ALA A 315 12.22 3.74 -2.12
CA ALA A 315 12.03 4.15 -3.51
C ALA A 315 10.68 4.86 -3.73
N ALA A 316 9.60 4.36 -3.11
CA ALA A 316 8.31 5.03 -3.17
C ALA A 316 8.33 6.42 -2.48
N LEU A 317 9.03 6.55 -1.36
CA LEU A 317 9.22 7.81 -0.66
C LEU A 317 10.05 8.81 -1.48
N ASP A 318 11.15 8.36 -2.12
CA ASP A 318 11.95 9.19 -3.04
C ASP A 318 11.07 9.83 -4.13
N ILE A 319 10.25 9.01 -4.79
CA ILE A 319 9.35 9.47 -5.86
C ILE A 319 8.27 10.41 -5.31
N ALA A 320 7.68 10.09 -4.16
CA ALA A 320 6.64 10.91 -3.55
C ALA A 320 7.17 12.32 -3.18
N LEU A 321 8.36 12.40 -2.60
CA LEU A 321 9.02 13.68 -2.27
C LEU A 321 9.41 14.46 -3.52
N GLU A 322 9.89 13.79 -4.58
CA GLU A 322 10.20 14.44 -5.85
C GLU A 322 8.94 15.04 -6.50
N ILE A 323 7.81 14.34 -6.44
CA ILE A 323 6.52 14.84 -6.89
C ILE A 323 6.11 16.09 -6.10
N THR A 324 6.13 16.01 -4.77
CA THR A 324 5.79 17.14 -3.88
C THR A 324 6.67 18.36 -4.19
N ARG A 325 7.99 18.15 -4.30
CA ARG A 325 8.94 19.22 -4.62
C ARG A 325 8.65 19.88 -5.97
N ARG A 326 8.31 19.12 -7.02
CA ARG A 326 7.96 19.67 -8.34
C ARG A 326 6.65 20.44 -8.31
N ILE A 327 5.64 19.94 -7.60
CA ILE A 327 4.35 20.65 -7.40
C ILE A 327 4.59 21.97 -6.69
N GLU A 328 5.38 21.98 -5.61
CA GLU A 328 5.71 23.19 -4.85
C GLU A 328 6.49 24.21 -5.68
N GLY A 329 7.48 23.75 -6.46
CA GLY A 329 8.25 24.61 -7.36
C GLY A 329 7.45 25.21 -8.52
N ALA A 330 6.34 24.60 -8.89
CA ALA A 330 5.43 25.10 -9.93
C ALA A 330 4.31 26.01 -9.38
N ASP A 331 4.12 26.11 -8.06
CA ASP A 331 3.06 26.92 -7.45
C ASP A 331 3.44 28.42 -7.49
N PRO A 332 2.73 29.24 -8.29
CA PRO A 332 3.05 30.67 -8.40
C PRO A 332 2.95 31.42 -7.06
N ARG A 333 2.14 30.93 -6.12
CA ARG A 333 1.94 31.55 -4.80
C ARG A 333 3.15 31.38 -3.89
N LYS A 334 4.02 30.40 -4.16
CA LYS A 334 5.26 30.12 -3.40
C LYS A 334 6.51 30.72 -4.06
N GLN A 335 6.40 31.27 -5.28
CA GLN A 335 7.50 31.91 -6.01
C GLN A 335 7.71 33.39 -5.64
N THR A 336 6.89 33.96 -4.76
CA THR A 336 6.86 35.40 -4.42
C THR A 336 7.37 35.64 -2.99
N VAL A 337 8.44 34.99 -2.57
CA VAL A 337 9.15 35.32 -1.31
C VAL A 337 10.62 35.56 -1.57
#